data_733d74e7e237db2afe917c7e3d6133f5
#
_entry.id   733d74e7e237db2afe917c7e3d6133f5
#
_cell.length_a   1.000
_cell.length_b   1.000
_cell.length_c   1.000
_cell.angle_alpha   90.00
_cell.angle_beta   90.00
_cell.angle_gamma   90.00
#
_symmetry.space_group_name_H-M   'P 1'
#
loop_
_entity.id
_entity.type
_entity.pdbx_description
1 polymer ?
#
loop_
_entity_poly.entity_id
_entity_poly.type
_entity_poly.pdbx_seq_one_letter_code
_entity_poly.pdbx_strand_id
1 'polypeptide(L)'
;MTGNAVRLHRVLRAPPERVYRAFVSADALAKWIPPNGFTATIHHMEPKVGGTFKMSFTNFTTQQSHSFGGEYLELIPNELLRYTDKFDDPNLPGVIQVTVSLKAVSCGTELSIVQEGIPDVIPVEMCYLGWQESLVLLAKLVEPEIQQ
;
A
#
# COMPACT_ATOMS: atom_id res chain seq x y z
N MET A 1 25.01 -1.77 2.50
CA MET A 1 24.23 -2.53 1.53
C MET A 1 22.74 -2.25 1.68
N THR A 2 22.10 -1.94 0.62
CA THR A 2 20.65 -1.73 0.66
C THR A 2 19.96 -3.07 0.83
N GLY A 3 18.82 -3.07 1.52
CA GLY A 3 18.01 -4.25 1.62
C GLY A 3 17.33 -4.59 0.30
N ASN A 4 16.47 -5.58 0.34
CA ASN A 4 15.71 -5.99 -0.82
C ASN A 4 14.69 -4.94 -1.20
N ALA A 5 14.38 -4.85 -2.48
CA ALA A 5 13.44 -3.86 -3.00
C ALA A 5 12.47 -4.48 -4.00
N VAL A 6 11.27 -3.91 -4.05
CA VAL A 6 10.22 -4.29 -5.00
C VAL A 6 9.88 -3.05 -5.81
N ARG A 7 9.72 -3.24 -7.13
CA ARG A 7 9.34 -2.16 -8.04
C ARG A 7 8.17 -2.65 -8.89
N LEU A 8 7.09 -1.88 -8.90
CA LEU A 8 5.87 -2.25 -9.60
C LEU A 8 5.37 -1.07 -10.42
N HIS A 9 4.73 -1.40 -11.53
CA HIS A 9 4.17 -0.41 -12.44
C HIS A 9 2.82 -0.91 -12.93
N ARG A 10 1.82 -0.02 -12.92
CA ARG A 10 0.48 -0.34 -13.44
C ARG A 10 -0.10 0.91 -14.11
N VAL A 11 -0.95 0.68 -15.08
CA VAL A 11 -1.79 1.73 -15.64
C VAL A 11 -3.22 1.42 -15.24
N LEU A 12 -3.87 2.37 -14.58
CA LEU A 12 -5.24 2.21 -14.09
C LEU A 12 -6.17 3.14 -14.86
N ARG A 13 -7.35 2.63 -15.20
CA ARG A 13 -8.36 3.43 -15.91
C ARG A 13 -9.18 4.25 -14.93
N ALA A 14 -8.48 5.13 -14.22
CA ALA A 14 -9.10 5.99 -13.23
C ALA A 14 -8.26 7.26 -13.13
N PRO A 15 -8.87 8.41 -12.83
CA PRO A 15 -8.10 9.65 -12.70
C PRO A 15 -7.21 9.62 -11.46
N PRO A 16 -6.10 10.37 -11.47
CA PRO A 16 -5.17 10.35 -10.33
C PRO A 16 -5.80 10.68 -8.98
N GLU A 17 -6.77 11.59 -8.94
CA GLU A 17 -7.40 11.93 -7.67
C GLU A 17 -8.19 10.77 -7.07
N ARG A 18 -8.75 9.90 -7.89
CA ARG A 18 -9.47 8.73 -7.40
C ARG A 18 -8.48 7.67 -6.89
N VAL A 19 -7.38 7.49 -7.61
CA VAL A 19 -6.33 6.56 -7.19
C VAL A 19 -5.69 7.04 -5.89
N TYR A 20 -5.35 8.33 -5.82
CA TYR A 20 -4.75 8.91 -4.62
C TYR A 20 -5.68 8.75 -3.41
N ARG A 21 -6.97 9.01 -3.60
CA ARG A 21 -7.96 8.88 -2.52
C ARG A 21 -7.99 7.46 -1.97
N ALA A 22 -7.79 6.45 -2.81
CA ALA A 22 -7.77 5.06 -2.37
C ALA A 22 -6.59 4.76 -1.43
N PHE A 23 -5.52 5.54 -1.50
CA PHE A 23 -4.37 5.38 -0.62
C PHE A 23 -4.54 6.14 0.71
N VAL A 24 -5.34 7.19 0.74
CA VAL A 24 -5.45 8.05 1.94
C VAL A 24 -6.80 7.93 2.63
N SER A 25 -7.67 7.04 2.17
CA SER A 25 -8.95 6.75 2.81
C SER A 25 -8.82 5.42 3.55
N ALA A 26 -9.09 5.42 4.85
CA ALA A 26 -8.99 4.20 5.66
C ALA A 26 -9.91 3.10 5.16
N ASP A 27 -11.17 3.44 4.85
CA ASP A 27 -12.13 2.45 4.36
C ASP A 27 -11.69 1.85 3.02
N ALA A 28 -11.19 2.69 2.12
CA ALA A 28 -10.71 2.22 0.84
C ALA A 28 -9.48 1.33 1.02
N LEU A 29 -8.52 1.78 1.83
CA LEU A 29 -7.28 1.05 2.05
C LEU A 29 -7.56 -0.34 2.63
N ALA A 30 -8.47 -0.44 3.60
CA ALA A 30 -8.82 -1.72 4.20
C ALA A 30 -9.39 -2.69 3.17
N LYS A 31 -9.99 -2.17 2.10
CA LYS A 31 -10.60 -3.00 1.07
C LYS A 31 -9.59 -3.58 0.08
N TRP A 32 -8.55 -2.82 -0.26
CA TRP A 32 -7.67 -3.26 -1.35
C TRP A 32 -6.26 -3.64 -0.92
N ILE A 33 -5.75 -3.11 0.21
CA ILE A 33 -4.35 -3.34 0.56
C ILE A 33 -4.06 -4.76 1.05
N PRO A 34 -4.96 -5.48 1.78
CA PRO A 34 -4.63 -6.84 2.20
C PRO A 34 -4.66 -7.78 1.00
N PRO A 35 -3.63 -8.63 0.88
CA PRO A 35 -3.62 -9.61 -0.21
C PRO A 35 -4.70 -10.66 -0.01
N ASN A 36 -4.88 -11.51 -1.02
CA ASN A 36 -5.91 -12.55 -0.98
C ASN A 36 -5.74 -13.43 0.26
N GLY A 37 -6.86 -13.72 0.90
CA GLY A 37 -6.89 -14.54 2.11
C GLY A 37 -6.68 -13.78 3.41
N PHE A 38 -6.51 -12.46 3.31
CA PHE A 38 -6.32 -11.60 4.48
C PHE A 38 -7.40 -10.54 4.55
N THR A 39 -7.70 -10.12 5.78
CA THR A 39 -8.49 -8.92 6.02
C THR A 39 -7.59 -7.88 6.67
N ALA A 40 -8.01 -6.62 6.62
CA ALA A 40 -7.24 -5.54 7.23
C ALA A 40 -8.10 -4.80 8.25
N THR A 41 -7.47 -4.44 9.36
CA THR A 41 -8.06 -3.53 10.35
C THR A 41 -7.17 -2.30 10.43
N ILE A 42 -7.74 -1.12 10.19
CA ILE A 42 -7.01 0.13 10.31
C ILE A 42 -7.23 0.67 11.72
N HIS A 43 -6.19 0.59 12.55
CA HIS A 43 -6.30 1.01 13.95
C HIS A 43 -6.32 2.53 14.08
N HIS A 44 -5.46 3.21 13.33
CA HIS A 44 -5.54 4.66 13.16
C HIS A 44 -4.83 5.05 11.87
N MET A 45 -5.14 6.23 11.39
CA MET A 45 -4.56 6.72 10.15
C MET A 45 -4.69 8.24 10.10
N GLU A 46 -3.55 8.91 10.00
CA GLU A 46 -3.48 10.36 9.89
C GLU A 46 -2.74 10.71 8.61
N PRO A 47 -3.42 10.77 7.45
CA PRO A 47 -2.75 10.96 6.16
C PRO A 47 -2.33 12.41 5.93
N LYS A 48 -1.33 12.83 6.67
CA LYS A 48 -0.68 14.13 6.54
C LYS A 48 0.80 13.97 6.84
N VAL A 49 1.61 14.85 6.33
CA VAL A 49 3.06 14.81 6.57
C VAL A 49 3.32 14.86 8.07
N GLY A 50 4.09 13.90 8.56
CA GLY A 50 4.35 13.74 10.01
C GLY A 50 3.29 12.93 10.73
N GLY A 51 2.15 12.63 10.08
CA GLY A 51 1.14 11.76 10.67
C GLY A 51 1.55 10.31 10.62
N THR A 52 0.87 9.47 11.40
CA THR A 52 1.21 8.05 11.50
C THR A 52 0.01 7.19 11.15
N PHE A 53 0.28 5.92 10.93
CA PHE A 53 -0.77 4.93 10.73
C PHE A 53 -0.38 3.62 11.41
N LYS A 54 -1.40 2.83 11.74
CA LYS A 54 -1.23 1.50 12.30
C LYS A 54 -2.34 0.62 11.77
N MET A 55 -1.99 -0.56 11.25
CA MET A 55 -2.98 -1.51 10.76
C MET A 55 -2.53 -2.94 11.06
N SER A 56 -3.45 -3.87 10.95
CA SER A 56 -3.18 -5.30 11.10
C SER A 56 -3.75 -6.05 9.92
N PHE A 57 -3.00 -7.06 9.46
CA PHE A 57 -3.53 -8.04 8.52
C PHE A 57 -3.87 -9.29 9.31
N THR A 58 -5.05 -9.84 9.07
CA THR A 58 -5.50 -11.07 9.70
C THR A 58 -5.64 -12.16 8.64
N ASN A 59 -4.91 -13.25 8.83
CA ASN A 59 -5.04 -14.43 7.97
C ASN A 59 -6.40 -15.04 8.24
N PHE A 60 -7.28 -15.07 7.24
CA PHE A 60 -8.65 -15.51 7.43
C PHE A 60 -8.74 -17.02 7.74
N THR A 61 -7.80 -17.80 7.24
CA THR A 61 -7.78 -19.24 7.48
C THR A 61 -7.38 -19.57 8.92
N THR A 62 -6.30 -18.95 9.42
CA THR A 62 -5.75 -19.26 10.74
C THR A 62 -6.26 -18.34 11.83
N GLN A 63 -6.85 -17.21 11.49
CA GLN A 63 -7.29 -16.15 12.41
C GLN A 63 -6.11 -15.46 13.12
N GLN A 64 -4.90 -15.70 12.67
CA GLN A 64 -3.73 -15.02 13.23
C GLN A 64 -3.52 -13.67 12.56
N SER A 65 -3.16 -12.68 13.38
CA SER A 65 -2.97 -11.31 12.94
C SER A 65 -1.54 -10.86 13.20
N HIS A 66 -1.06 -9.97 12.34
CA HIS A 66 0.18 -9.26 12.61
C HIS A 66 -0.05 -7.78 12.29
N SER A 67 0.61 -6.92 13.03
CA SER A 67 0.42 -5.49 12.88
C SER A 67 1.70 -4.80 12.43
N PHE A 68 1.50 -3.65 11.81
CA PHE A 68 2.58 -2.83 11.29
C PHE A 68 2.07 -1.41 11.15
N GLY A 69 3.00 -0.49 11.02
CA GLY A 69 2.64 0.90 10.86
C GLY A 69 3.83 1.75 10.50
N GLY A 70 3.59 3.02 10.34
CA GLY A 70 4.64 3.94 9.95
C GLY A 70 4.22 5.39 10.00
N GLU A 71 4.97 6.20 9.28
CA GLU A 71 4.83 7.64 9.27
C GLU A 71 4.79 8.12 7.82
N TYR A 72 3.93 9.11 7.55
CA TYR A 72 3.88 9.76 6.25
C TYR A 72 5.00 10.78 6.15
N LEU A 73 5.91 10.58 5.19
CA LEU A 73 7.05 11.46 4.99
C LEU A 73 6.75 12.57 4.01
N GLU A 74 6.00 12.24 2.96
CA GLU A 74 5.70 13.21 1.90
C GLU A 74 4.36 12.86 1.27
N LEU A 75 3.50 13.85 1.11
CA LEU A 75 2.21 13.69 0.44
C LEU A 75 1.99 14.88 -0.47
N ILE A 76 1.97 14.61 -1.77
CA ILE A 76 1.62 15.60 -2.78
C ILE A 76 0.34 15.08 -3.44
N PRO A 77 -0.81 15.71 -3.16
CA PRO A 77 -2.09 15.19 -3.63
C PRO A 77 -2.07 14.86 -5.12
N ASN A 78 -2.54 13.66 -5.44
CA ASN A 78 -2.70 13.15 -6.80
C ASN A 78 -1.36 12.89 -7.52
N GLU A 79 -0.22 13.00 -6.84
CA GLU A 79 1.09 12.83 -7.46
C GLU A 79 2.04 11.92 -6.71
N LEU A 80 2.12 12.03 -5.38
CA LEU A 80 3.16 11.33 -4.64
C LEU A 80 2.73 11.00 -3.22
N LEU A 81 3.05 9.76 -2.80
CA LEU A 81 3.01 9.38 -1.39
C LEU A 81 4.35 8.71 -1.08
N ARG A 82 4.95 9.11 0.05
CA ARG A 82 6.11 8.42 0.58
C ARG A 82 5.89 8.20 2.06
N TYR A 83 6.02 6.97 2.50
CA TYR A 83 5.80 6.64 3.90
C TYR A 83 6.72 5.50 4.32
N THR A 84 6.93 5.41 5.63
CA THR A 84 7.66 4.30 6.22
C THR A 84 6.68 3.21 6.61
N ASP A 85 7.22 2.00 6.78
CA ASP A 85 6.44 0.86 7.22
C ASP A 85 7.34 -0.02 8.07
N LYS A 86 6.85 -0.43 9.23
CA LYS A 86 7.63 -1.23 10.16
C LYS A 86 6.72 -2.25 10.81
N PHE A 87 7.16 -3.51 10.80
CA PHE A 87 6.46 -4.59 11.50
C PHE A 87 6.63 -4.44 13.00
N ASP A 88 5.56 -4.73 13.75
CA ASP A 88 5.65 -4.77 15.22
C ASP A 88 6.41 -6.00 15.70
N ASP A 89 6.50 -7.05 14.87
CA ASP A 89 7.21 -8.27 15.18
C ASP A 89 8.73 -7.98 15.26
N PRO A 90 9.38 -8.21 16.43
CA PRO A 90 10.81 -7.96 16.56
C PRO A 90 11.68 -8.87 15.70
N ASN A 91 11.14 -9.97 15.20
CA ASN A 91 11.85 -10.86 14.28
C ASN A 91 11.89 -10.33 12.85
N LEU A 92 11.17 -9.23 12.59
CA LEU A 92 11.16 -8.56 11.30
C LEU A 92 11.65 -7.13 11.49
N PRO A 93 12.96 -6.96 11.76
CA PRO A 93 13.51 -5.64 12.09
C PRO A 93 13.66 -4.76 10.88
N GLY A 94 13.88 -3.47 11.14
CA GLY A 94 14.17 -2.50 10.10
C GLY A 94 12.95 -1.69 9.74
N VAL A 95 13.19 -0.67 8.91
CA VAL A 95 12.15 0.23 8.45
C VAL A 95 12.09 0.14 6.93
N ILE A 96 10.90 -0.18 6.43
CA ILE A 96 10.62 -0.23 5.01
C ILE A 96 10.20 1.18 4.58
N GLN A 97 10.61 1.60 3.41
CA GLN A 97 10.14 2.85 2.83
C GLN A 97 9.39 2.54 1.54
N VAL A 98 8.20 3.10 1.42
CA VAL A 98 7.36 2.94 0.23
C VAL A 98 7.21 4.29 -0.45
N THR A 99 7.44 4.33 -1.76
CA THR A 99 7.22 5.50 -2.59
C THR A 99 6.20 5.15 -3.66
N VAL A 100 5.11 5.91 -3.70
CA VAL A 100 4.03 5.73 -4.67
C VAL A 100 3.97 6.98 -5.53
N SER A 101 4.13 6.82 -6.83
CA SER A 101 4.09 7.92 -7.79
C SER A 101 2.90 7.77 -8.72
N LEU A 102 2.16 8.84 -8.94
CA LEU A 102 0.99 8.87 -9.80
C LEU A 102 1.20 9.91 -10.89
N LYS A 103 0.89 9.54 -12.13
CA LYS A 103 1.01 10.45 -13.25
C LYS A 103 -0.21 10.31 -14.14
N ALA A 104 -0.84 11.43 -14.48
CA ALA A 104 -1.96 11.42 -15.41
C ALA A 104 -1.48 11.01 -16.81
N VAL A 105 -2.17 10.05 -17.39
CA VAL A 105 -1.92 9.62 -18.78
C VAL A 105 -3.25 9.59 -19.52
N SER A 106 -3.21 9.41 -20.85
CA SER A 106 -4.40 9.56 -21.68
C SER A 106 -5.56 8.63 -21.27
N CYS A 107 -5.26 7.44 -20.75
CA CYS A 107 -6.29 6.47 -20.37
C CYS A 107 -6.53 6.40 -18.86
N GLY A 108 -5.88 7.26 -18.08
CA GLY A 108 -6.08 7.24 -16.63
C GLY A 108 -4.85 7.65 -15.85
N THR A 109 -4.32 6.74 -15.06
CA THR A 109 -3.18 7.01 -14.19
C THR A 109 -2.09 5.96 -14.37
N GLU A 110 -0.86 6.44 -14.52
CA GLU A 110 0.31 5.59 -14.44
C GLU A 110 0.76 5.55 -12.98
N LEU A 111 0.80 4.37 -12.41
CA LEU A 111 1.12 4.14 -11.00
C LEU A 111 2.46 3.41 -10.92
N SER A 112 3.37 3.94 -10.11
CA SER A 112 4.65 3.29 -9.83
C SER A 112 4.82 3.16 -8.33
N ILE A 113 5.25 1.98 -7.87
CA ILE A 113 5.48 1.71 -6.45
C ILE A 113 6.89 1.17 -6.28
N VAL A 114 7.62 1.75 -5.34
CA VAL A 114 8.94 1.26 -4.94
C VAL A 114 8.89 1.00 -3.43
N GLN A 115 9.16 -0.23 -3.04
CA GLN A 115 9.24 -0.62 -1.64
C GLN A 115 10.67 -1.05 -1.35
N GLU A 116 11.33 -0.38 -0.42
CA GLU A 116 12.75 -0.58 -0.11
C GLU A 116 12.94 -0.92 1.36
N GLY A 117 14.06 -1.58 1.67
CA GLY A 117 14.38 -1.89 3.06
C GLY A 117 13.66 -3.11 3.60
N ILE A 118 13.22 -3.99 2.73
CA ILE A 118 12.52 -5.21 3.14
C ILE A 118 13.49 -6.09 3.94
N PRO A 119 13.08 -6.59 5.14
CA PRO A 119 13.92 -7.48 5.94
C PRO A 119 14.36 -8.71 5.14
N ASP A 120 15.60 -9.11 5.33
CA ASP A 120 16.19 -10.24 4.57
C ASP A 120 15.44 -11.55 4.77
N VAL A 121 14.78 -11.72 5.92
CA VAL A 121 14.01 -12.95 6.20
C VAL A 121 12.75 -13.06 5.34
N ILE A 122 12.33 -11.98 4.70
CA ILE A 122 11.16 -11.99 3.83
C ILE A 122 11.63 -12.15 2.39
N PRO A 123 11.25 -13.23 1.70
CA PRO A 123 11.59 -13.38 0.28
C PRO A 123 10.95 -12.26 -0.55
N VAL A 124 11.74 -11.64 -1.41
CA VAL A 124 11.28 -10.52 -2.23
C VAL A 124 10.09 -10.93 -3.11
N GLU A 125 10.13 -12.14 -3.65
CA GLU A 125 9.05 -12.64 -4.50
C GLU A 125 7.71 -12.75 -3.75
N MET A 126 7.74 -12.94 -2.43
CA MET A 126 6.51 -12.93 -1.63
C MET A 126 5.91 -11.53 -1.58
N CYS A 127 6.77 -10.51 -1.49
CA CYS A 127 6.32 -9.12 -1.52
C CYS A 127 5.73 -8.77 -2.89
N TYR A 128 6.36 -9.25 -3.97
CA TYR A 128 5.82 -9.04 -5.31
C TYR A 128 4.43 -9.66 -5.45
N LEU A 129 4.26 -10.90 -4.99
CA LEU A 129 2.97 -11.58 -5.09
C LEU A 129 1.89 -10.84 -4.30
N GLY A 130 2.22 -10.42 -3.08
CA GLY A 130 1.28 -9.67 -2.25
C GLY A 130 0.85 -8.36 -2.92
N TRP A 131 1.81 -7.59 -3.43
CA TRP A 131 1.50 -6.34 -4.11
C TRP A 131 0.67 -6.57 -5.36
N GLN A 132 0.99 -7.61 -6.15
CA GLN A 132 0.24 -7.90 -7.36
C GLN A 132 -1.22 -8.19 -7.03
N GLU A 133 -1.48 -8.97 -5.99
CA GLU A 133 -2.84 -9.25 -5.55
C GLU A 133 -3.56 -7.99 -5.08
N SER A 134 -2.88 -7.18 -4.28
CA SER A 134 -3.45 -5.92 -3.78
C SER A 134 -3.77 -4.98 -4.93
N LEU A 135 -2.91 -4.90 -5.93
CA LEU A 135 -3.12 -3.98 -7.05
C LEU A 135 -4.29 -4.41 -7.94
N VAL A 136 -4.58 -5.71 -8.04
CA VAL A 136 -5.80 -6.18 -8.71
C VAL A 136 -7.04 -5.67 -7.96
N LEU A 137 -7.01 -5.74 -6.64
CA LEU A 137 -8.12 -5.24 -5.82
C LEU A 137 -8.26 -3.72 -5.93
N LEU A 138 -7.13 -3.01 -5.98
CA LEU A 138 -7.14 -1.57 -6.18
C LEU A 138 -7.81 -1.22 -7.50
N ALA A 139 -7.46 -1.90 -8.58
CA ALA A 139 -8.07 -1.66 -9.88
C ALA A 139 -9.58 -1.89 -9.83
N LYS A 140 -10.02 -2.93 -9.16
CA LYS A 140 -11.45 -3.23 -9.02
C LYS A 140 -12.19 -2.16 -8.23
N LEU A 141 -11.50 -1.43 -7.38
CA LEU A 141 -12.11 -0.36 -6.60
C LEU A 141 -12.15 0.96 -7.37
N VAL A 142 -11.06 1.31 -8.05
CA VAL A 142 -10.94 2.66 -8.61
C VAL A 142 -11.37 2.77 -10.06
N GLU A 143 -11.36 1.67 -10.83
CA GLU A 143 -11.72 1.72 -12.25
C GLU A 143 -13.21 1.82 -12.53
N PRO A 144 -14.08 1.11 -11.80
CA PRO A 144 -15.52 1.23 -12.08
C PRO A 144 -16.05 2.64 -11.83
N GLU A 145 -16.96 3.09 -12.70
CA GLU A 145 -17.70 4.31 -12.50
C GLU A 145 -19.16 3.93 -12.27
N ILE A 146 -19.58 4.03 -11.02
CA ILE A 146 -20.94 3.62 -10.63
C ILE A 146 -21.83 4.84 -10.61
N GLN A 147 -22.87 4.82 -11.42
CA GLN A 147 -23.84 5.90 -11.49
C GLN A 147 -24.87 5.75 -10.38
N GLN A 148 -25.18 6.87 -9.75
CA GLN A 148 -26.17 6.91 -8.67
C GLN A 148 -27.49 7.51 -9.16
#